data_c0f681a29d5b7737839382874aab2aee
#
_entry.id   c0f681a29d5b7737839382874aab2aee
#
_cell.length_a   1.000
_cell.length_b   1.000
_cell.length_c   1.000
_cell.angle_alpha   90.00
_cell.angle_beta   90.00
_cell.angle_gamma   90.00
#
_symmetry.space_group_name_H-M   'P 1'
#
loop_
_entity.id
_entity.type
_entity.pdbx_description
1 polymer ?
#
loop_
_entity_poly.entity_id
_entity_poly.type
_entity_poly.pdbx_seq_one_letter_code
_entity_poly.pdbx_strand_id
1 'polypeptide(L)'
;MPNRIRYDIYPPKGSMDLISHTESAILKKTAKGDLYPLFRNCTLAVLNTGSKTDDPHAIFSRYQDYDIELVRTERGIKLRLFNPPQEVFVDGKLTDVIRRNLFSVLRDTLFIDSLSHYNRAYRNGNSKALLEEPKESRSELTTDFVFSILRNAHALRTDQDPNIIVCWGGHSINETEYDYGYTVGQELGVRHLNICTGCGPGAM
;
A
#
# COMPACT_ATOMS: atom_id res chain seq x y z
N MET A 1 -8.40 15.44 26.66
CA MET A 1 -7.72 14.71 25.57
C MET A 1 -7.45 15.73 24.47
N PRO A 2 -6.26 15.80 23.88
CA PRO A 2 -6.02 16.73 22.77
C PRO A 2 -6.98 16.42 21.62
N ASN A 3 -7.44 17.47 20.95
CA ASN A 3 -8.40 17.39 19.86
C ASN A 3 -7.76 16.59 18.68
N ARG A 4 -8.11 15.32 18.54
CA ARG A 4 -7.58 14.47 17.47
C ARG A 4 -8.21 14.91 16.14
N ILE A 5 -7.38 15.35 15.20
CA ILE A 5 -7.82 15.66 13.83
C ILE A 5 -8.27 14.35 13.19
N ARG A 6 -9.47 14.35 12.62
CA ARG A 6 -10.08 13.14 12.06
C ARG A 6 -10.58 13.39 10.64
N TYR A 7 -10.27 12.43 9.75
CA TYR A 7 -10.78 12.40 8.38
C TYR A 7 -11.41 11.06 8.08
N ASP A 8 -12.63 11.04 7.54
CA ASP A 8 -13.31 9.85 7.07
C ASP A 8 -13.16 9.76 5.53
N ILE A 9 -12.55 8.68 5.05
CA ILE A 9 -12.22 8.45 3.65
C ILE A 9 -13.07 7.30 3.12
N TYR A 10 -13.81 7.54 2.06
CA TYR A 10 -14.68 6.57 1.41
C TYR A 10 -14.00 5.96 0.19
N PRO A 11 -14.25 4.65 -0.11
CA PRO A 11 -13.68 4.01 -1.28
C PRO A 11 -14.15 4.69 -2.57
N PRO A 12 -13.31 4.75 -3.62
CA PRO A 12 -13.75 5.11 -4.95
C PRO A 12 -14.75 4.08 -5.50
N LYS A 13 -15.60 4.49 -6.44
CA LYS A 13 -16.49 3.56 -7.13
C LYS A 13 -15.71 2.42 -7.78
N GLY A 14 -16.17 1.18 -7.61
CA GLY A 14 -15.53 -0.02 -8.14
C GLY A 14 -14.27 -0.45 -7.40
N SER A 15 -14.00 0.15 -6.24
CA SER A 15 -12.95 -0.23 -5.31
C SER A 15 -13.49 -1.24 -4.27
N MET A 16 -12.68 -1.55 -3.25
CA MET A 16 -13.02 -2.46 -2.19
C MET A 16 -14.14 -1.89 -1.29
N ASP A 17 -15.39 -2.24 -1.58
CA ASP A 17 -16.56 -1.70 -0.91
C ASP A 17 -16.99 -2.55 0.30
N LEU A 18 -16.69 -3.84 0.25
CA LEU A 18 -17.08 -4.82 1.28
C LEU A 18 -15.88 -5.57 1.83
N ILE A 19 -15.98 -5.92 3.10
CA ILE A 19 -14.99 -6.70 3.83
C ILE A 19 -15.72 -7.60 4.81
N SER A 20 -15.25 -8.84 4.99
CA SER A 20 -15.82 -9.78 5.94
C SER A 20 -15.61 -9.34 7.40
N HIS A 21 -16.34 -9.95 8.31
CA HIS A 21 -16.11 -9.71 9.75
C HIS A 21 -14.72 -10.18 10.19
N THR A 22 -14.27 -11.30 9.65
CA THR A 22 -12.94 -11.88 9.94
C THR A 22 -11.82 -10.94 9.47
N GLU A 23 -11.87 -10.51 8.20
CA GLU A 23 -10.90 -9.55 7.66
C GLU A 23 -10.89 -8.23 8.45
N SER A 24 -12.06 -7.73 8.82
CA SER A 24 -12.16 -6.53 9.66
C SER A 24 -11.54 -6.73 11.05
N ALA A 25 -11.62 -7.94 11.61
CA ALA A 25 -11.08 -8.24 12.94
C ALA A 25 -9.55 -8.26 12.95
N ILE A 26 -8.91 -8.81 11.90
CA ILE A 26 -7.43 -8.88 11.81
C ILE A 26 -6.78 -7.52 11.62
N LEU A 27 -7.53 -6.54 11.11
CA LEU A 27 -7.07 -5.16 10.93
C LEU A 27 -7.34 -4.25 12.14
N LYS A 28 -7.96 -4.77 13.20
CA LYS A 28 -8.21 -3.96 14.40
C LYS A 28 -6.94 -3.84 15.25
N LYS A 29 -6.80 -2.68 15.88
CA LYS A 29 -5.76 -2.40 16.88
C LYS A 29 -6.04 -3.14 18.19
N THR A 30 -6.01 -4.46 18.14
CA THR A 30 -6.21 -5.35 19.31
C THR A 30 -5.07 -6.35 19.36
N ALA A 31 -4.90 -7.04 20.49
CA ALA A 31 -3.93 -8.12 20.62
C ALA A 31 -4.12 -9.26 19.61
N LYS A 32 -5.27 -9.32 18.93
CA LYS A 32 -5.59 -10.29 17.89
C LYS A 32 -5.48 -9.72 16.46
N GLY A 33 -5.18 -8.45 16.33
CA GLY A 33 -5.06 -7.76 15.04
C GLY A 33 -3.62 -7.72 14.55
N ASP A 34 -3.09 -8.86 14.13
CA ASP A 34 -1.68 -9.02 13.74
C ASP A 34 -1.28 -8.15 12.54
N LEU A 35 -2.23 -7.83 11.66
CA LEU A 35 -1.99 -7.01 10.46
C LEU A 35 -2.11 -5.52 10.69
N TYR A 36 -2.65 -5.08 11.82
CA TYR A 36 -2.83 -3.65 12.08
C TYR A 36 -1.52 -2.84 11.98
N PRO A 37 -0.39 -3.27 12.57
CA PRO A 37 0.87 -2.52 12.46
C PRO A 37 1.35 -2.38 11.01
N LEU A 38 1.25 -3.47 10.23
CA LEU A 38 1.62 -3.45 8.81
C LEU A 38 0.71 -2.49 8.03
N PHE A 39 -0.60 -2.63 8.19
CA PHE A 39 -1.58 -1.78 7.52
C PHE A 39 -1.38 -0.30 7.85
N ARG A 40 -1.22 0.03 9.14
CA ARG A 40 -0.93 1.39 9.59
C ARG A 40 0.33 1.97 8.95
N ASN A 41 1.40 1.19 8.94
CA ASN A 41 2.69 1.65 8.42
C ASN A 41 2.64 1.84 6.89
N CYS A 42 2.02 0.91 6.17
CA CYS A 42 1.85 1.04 4.72
C CYS A 42 0.96 2.23 4.35
N THR A 43 -0.11 2.49 5.10
CA THR A 43 -0.95 3.67 4.85
C THR A 43 -0.23 4.97 5.19
N LEU A 44 0.61 4.99 6.22
CA LEU A 44 1.44 6.15 6.53
C LEU A 44 2.46 6.41 5.42
N ALA A 45 3.06 5.37 4.85
CA ALA A 45 3.97 5.51 3.71
C ALA A 45 3.26 6.13 2.49
N VAL A 46 2.04 5.70 2.16
CA VAL A 46 1.21 6.32 1.11
C VAL A 46 0.94 7.79 1.39
N LEU A 47 0.61 8.14 2.63
CA LEU A 47 0.36 9.53 3.04
C LEU A 47 1.64 10.39 3.06
N ASN A 48 2.81 9.77 3.10
CA ASN A 48 4.11 10.46 3.08
C ASN A 48 4.76 10.45 1.68
N THR A 49 4.05 9.99 0.66
CA THR A 49 4.52 10.00 -0.73
C THR A 49 4.87 11.43 -1.18
N GLY A 50 6.04 11.59 -1.80
CA GLY A 50 6.59 12.90 -2.20
C GLY A 50 7.48 13.55 -1.15
N SER A 51 7.69 12.95 0.02
CA SER A 51 8.72 13.38 0.96
C SER A 51 10.12 13.09 0.40
N LYS A 52 11.08 13.92 0.81
CA LYS A 52 12.50 13.77 0.44
C LYS A 52 13.24 12.67 1.22
N THR A 53 12.58 12.04 2.17
CA THR A 53 13.15 10.96 2.98
C THR A 53 12.15 9.85 3.20
N ASP A 54 12.62 8.62 3.14
CA ASP A 54 11.87 7.42 3.48
C ASP A 54 12.46 6.68 4.70
N ASP A 55 13.32 7.35 5.48
CA ASP A 55 13.79 6.78 6.74
C ASP A 55 12.58 6.43 7.63
N PRO A 56 12.26 5.15 7.82
CA PRO A 56 11.09 4.73 8.58
C PRO A 56 11.11 5.25 10.02
N HIS A 57 12.30 5.32 10.63
CA HIS A 57 12.43 5.80 12.00
C HIS A 57 12.08 7.28 12.11
N ALA A 58 12.54 8.09 11.18
CA ALA A 58 12.19 9.51 11.12
C ALA A 58 10.70 9.72 10.88
N ILE A 59 10.10 8.98 9.94
CA ILE A 59 8.69 9.06 9.61
C ILE A 59 7.82 8.63 10.80
N PHE A 60 8.12 7.48 11.40
CA PHE A 60 7.33 6.98 12.54
C PHE A 60 7.48 7.85 13.79
N SER A 61 8.66 8.42 14.01
CA SER A 61 8.88 9.37 15.10
C SER A 61 8.10 10.67 14.90
N ARG A 62 8.06 11.17 13.65
CA ARG A 62 7.32 12.40 13.31
C ARG A 62 5.82 12.24 13.43
N TYR A 63 5.28 11.06 13.06
CA TYR A 63 3.84 10.81 13.03
C TYR A 63 3.41 9.73 14.03
N GLN A 64 3.95 9.77 15.24
CA GLN A 64 3.61 8.82 16.31
C GLN A 64 2.12 8.78 16.63
N ASP A 65 1.46 9.94 16.56
CA ASP A 65 0.02 10.09 16.82
C ASP A 65 -0.89 9.73 15.65
N TYR A 66 -0.29 9.39 14.49
CA TYR A 66 -1.06 8.89 13.35
C TYR A 66 -1.69 7.55 13.71
N ASP A 67 -2.94 7.41 13.33
CA ASP A 67 -3.69 6.17 13.51
C ASP A 67 -4.69 5.99 12.37
N ILE A 68 -5.11 4.76 12.14
CA ILE A 68 -6.08 4.41 11.10
C ILE A 68 -7.04 3.35 11.61
N GLU A 69 -8.31 3.53 11.32
CA GLU A 69 -9.36 2.56 11.62
C GLU A 69 -10.12 2.19 10.35
N LEU A 70 -10.43 0.91 10.22
CA LEU A 70 -11.42 0.43 9.28
C LEU A 70 -12.79 0.46 9.95
N VAL A 71 -13.69 1.25 9.39
CA VAL A 71 -15.06 1.43 9.91
C VAL A 71 -16.05 0.81 8.94
N ARG A 72 -16.82 -0.15 9.42
CA ARG A 72 -17.96 -0.71 8.67
C ARG A 72 -19.13 0.24 8.74
N THR A 73 -19.79 0.44 7.61
CA THR A 73 -21.01 1.24 7.48
C THR A 73 -22.11 0.39 6.86
N GLU A 74 -23.35 0.86 6.87
CA GLU A 74 -24.46 0.19 6.21
C GLU A 74 -24.24 0.05 4.68
N ARG A 75 -23.43 0.92 4.09
CA ARG A 75 -23.15 0.97 2.65
C ARG A 75 -21.76 0.46 2.28
N GLY A 76 -21.10 -0.31 3.17
CA GLY A 76 -19.75 -0.80 2.93
C GLY A 76 -18.76 -0.37 4.00
N ILE A 77 -17.57 0.03 3.59
CA ILE A 77 -16.48 0.40 4.50
C ILE A 77 -16.01 1.83 4.24
N LYS A 78 -15.37 2.42 5.26
CA LYS A 78 -14.57 3.63 5.15
C LYS A 78 -13.32 3.50 6.00
N LEU A 79 -12.29 4.22 5.64
CA LEU A 79 -11.09 4.41 6.45
C LEU A 79 -11.24 5.70 7.26
N ARG A 80 -10.88 5.63 8.52
CA ARG A 80 -10.84 6.78 9.42
C ARG A 80 -9.41 7.03 9.82
N LEU A 81 -8.88 8.17 9.38
CA LEU A 81 -7.53 8.62 9.70
C LEU A 81 -7.58 9.52 10.93
N PHE A 82 -6.61 9.34 11.82
CA PHE A 82 -6.38 10.22 12.96
C PHE A 82 -4.99 10.84 12.86
N ASN A 83 -4.91 12.15 12.99
CA ASN A 83 -3.68 12.92 12.92
C ASN A 83 -2.80 12.56 11.69
N PRO A 84 -3.36 12.44 10.47
CA PRO A 84 -2.57 12.17 9.29
C PRO A 84 -1.63 13.34 8.96
N PRO A 85 -0.54 13.10 8.19
CA PRO A 85 0.27 14.17 7.63
C PRO A 85 -0.62 15.21 6.94
N GLN A 86 -0.52 16.48 7.33
CA GLN A 86 -1.39 17.53 6.80
C GLN A 86 -0.98 17.97 5.38
N GLU A 87 0.27 17.75 5.04
CA GLU A 87 0.88 18.11 3.76
C GLU A 87 0.25 17.37 2.57
N VAL A 88 -0.40 16.25 2.83
CA VAL A 88 -1.06 15.42 1.80
C VAL A 88 -2.45 15.96 1.40
N PHE A 89 -2.99 16.91 2.16
CA PHE A 89 -4.30 17.47 1.87
C PHE A 89 -4.17 18.74 1.02
N VAL A 90 -4.85 18.74 -0.12
CA VAL A 90 -5.02 19.91 -0.98
C VAL A 90 -6.43 20.44 -0.75
N ASP A 91 -6.56 21.69 -0.32
CA ASP A 91 -7.84 22.31 0.05
C ASP A 91 -8.68 21.45 1.02
N GLY A 92 -7.99 20.84 2.00
CA GLY A 92 -8.62 19.98 3.02
C GLY A 92 -9.10 18.62 2.52
N LYS A 93 -8.72 18.21 1.31
CA LYS A 93 -9.10 16.93 0.70
C LYS A 93 -7.88 16.15 0.23
N LEU A 94 -7.93 14.83 0.36
CA LEU A 94 -7.00 13.94 -0.31
C LEU A 94 -7.25 13.91 -1.81
N THR A 95 -6.17 13.84 -2.58
CA THR A 95 -6.29 13.60 -4.02
C THR A 95 -6.90 12.22 -4.28
N ASP A 96 -7.52 12.04 -5.45
CA ASP A 96 -8.11 10.75 -5.85
C ASP A 96 -7.07 9.64 -5.95
N VAL A 97 -5.83 9.98 -6.28
CA VAL A 97 -4.71 9.03 -6.36
C VAL A 97 -4.38 8.49 -4.97
N ILE A 98 -4.15 9.37 -4.00
CA ILE A 98 -3.84 8.97 -2.62
C ILE A 98 -5.00 8.18 -2.02
N ARG A 99 -6.25 8.64 -2.24
CA ARG A 99 -7.43 7.92 -1.79
C ARG A 99 -7.50 6.50 -2.34
N ARG A 100 -7.27 6.31 -3.64
CA ARG A 100 -7.22 4.97 -4.27
C ARG A 100 -6.10 4.12 -3.69
N ASN A 101 -4.92 4.69 -3.49
CA ASN A 101 -3.78 3.96 -2.95
C ASN A 101 -4.01 3.48 -1.51
N LEU A 102 -4.70 4.25 -0.67
CA LEU A 102 -5.06 3.80 0.68
C LEU A 102 -5.94 2.55 0.65
N PHE A 103 -6.93 2.48 -0.25
CA PHE A 103 -7.76 1.28 -0.42
C PHE A 103 -7.03 0.14 -1.12
N SER A 104 -6.06 0.44 -1.98
CA SER A 104 -5.16 -0.58 -2.52
C SER A 104 -4.31 -1.23 -1.44
N VAL A 105 -3.73 -0.44 -0.54
CA VAL A 105 -3.00 -0.96 0.63
C VAL A 105 -3.88 -1.88 1.48
N LEU A 106 -5.12 -1.47 1.75
CA LEU A 106 -6.07 -2.31 2.49
C LEU A 106 -6.26 -3.66 1.82
N ARG A 107 -6.58 -3.67 0.51
CA ARG A 107 -6.79 -4.87 -0.27
C ARG A 107 -5.54 -5.76 -0.30
N ASP A 108 -4.38 -5.16 -0.55
CA ASP A 108 -3.13 -5.88 -0.72
C ASP A 108 -2.64 -6.46 0.60
N THR A 109 -2.83 -5.75 1.71
CA THR A 109 -2.53 -6.26 3.06
C THR A 109 -3.36 -7.50 3.37
N LEU A 110 -4.66 -7.48 3.08
CA LEU A 110 -5.55 -8.63 3.29
C LEU A 110 -5.20 -9.80 2.36
N PHE A 111 -4.81 -9.50 1.12
CA PHE A 111 -4.41 -10.53 0.16
C PHE A 111 -3.10 -11.22 0.56
N ILE A 112 -2.10 -10.46 1.01
CA ILE A 112 -0.82 -11.00 1.51
C ILE A 112 -1.04 -11.89 2.73
N ASP A 113 -1.93 -11.47 3.64
CA ASP A 113 -2.29 -12.29 4.80
C ASP A 113 -2.95 -13.61 4.38
N SER A 114 -3.92 -13.54 3.50
CA SER A 114 -4.60 -14.72 2.96
C SER A 114 -3.63 -15.69 2.28
N LEU A 115 -2.67 -15.15 1.51
CA LEU A 115 -1.62 -15.96 0.89
C LEU A 115 -0.66 -16.57 1.92
N SER A 116 -0.27 -15.81 2.93
CA SER A 116 0.59 -16.31 4.00
C SER A 116 -0.08 -17.43 4.78
N HIS A 117 -1.38 -17.33 5.03
CA HIS A 117 -2.18 -18.39 5.64
C HIS A 117 -2.28 -19.61 4.74
N TYR A 118 -2.54 -19.43 3.45
CA TYR A 118 -2.56 -20.52 2.47
C TYR A 118 -1.23 -21.26 2.43
N ASN A 119 -0.12 -20.55 2.31
CA ASN A 119 1.21 -21.13 2.29
C ASN A 119 1.56 -21.84 3.59
N ARG A 120 1.14 -21.31 4.74
CA ARG A 120 1.35 -21.96 6.04
C ARG A 120 0.54 -23.23 6.19
N ALA A 121 -0.73 -23.21 5.79
CA ALA A 121 -1.61 -24.38 5.79
C ALA A 121 -1.07 -25.48 4.86
N TYR A 122 -0.61 -25.10 3.67
CA TYR A 122 0.00 -26.00 2.70
C TYR A 122 1.30 -26.62 3.24
N ARG A 123 2.17 -25.83 3.87
CA ARG A 123 3.40 -26.32 4.51
C ARG A 123 3.14 -27.27 5.67
N ASN A 124 2.15 -27.00 6.50
CA ASN A 124 1.81 -27.82 7.65
C ASN A 124 1.12 -29.14 7.25
N GLY A 125 0.42 -29.16 6.11
CA GLY A 125 -0.26 -30.34 5.60
C GLY A 125 0.61 -31.24 4.73
N ASN A 126 1.66 -30.73 4.12
CA ASN A 126 2.43 -31.50 3.14
C ASN A 126 3.87 -31.00 2.97
N SER A 127 4.64 -31.02 4.08
CA SER A 127 6.01 -30.47 4.13
C SER A 127 7.00 -31.15 3.15
N LYS A 128 6.73 -32.38 2.69
CA LYS A 128 7.57 -33.06 1.69
C LYS A 128 7.35 -32.54 0.28
N ALA A 129 6.13 -32.27 -0.13
CA ALA A 129 5.82 -31.83 -1.50
C ALA A 129 6.40 -30.44 -1.82
N LEU A 130 6.50 -29.55 -0.83
CA LEU A 130 7.08 -28.21 -1.02
C LEU A 130 8.59 -28.18 -1.13
N LEU A 131 9.29 -29.17 -0.56
CA LEU A 131 10.74 -29.30 -0.70
C LEU A 131 11.11 -29.91 -2.06
N GLU A 132 10.17 -30.59 -2.71
CA GLU A 132 10.32 -31.24 -4.01
C GLU A 132 9.86 -30.35 -5.19
N GLU A 133 9.18 -29.22 -4.92
CA GLU A 133 8.85 -28.28 -5.99
C GLU A 133 10.10 -27.55 -6.50
N PRO A 134 10.29 -27.51 -7.84
CA PRO A 134 11.39 -26.78 -8.47
C PRO A 134 11.41 -25.31 -8.04
N LYS A 135 12.62 -24.75 -7.90
CA LYS A 135 12.76 -23.31 -7.55
C LYS A 135 12.07 -22.39 -8.56
N GLU A 136 11.99 -22.84 -9.80
CA GLU A 136 11.30 -22.18 -10.91
C GLU A 136 9.81 -21.96 -10.62
N SER A 137 9.11 -22.99 -10.13
CA SER A 137 7.67 -22.90 -9.80
C SER A 137 7.39 -21.88 -8.69
N ARG A 138 8.32 -21.69 -7.75
CA ARG A 138 8.19 -20.65 -6.69
C ARG A 138 8.39 -19.26 -7.27
N SER A 139 9.29 -19.11 -8.22
CA SER A 139 9.53 -17.84 -8.90
C SER A 139 8.30 -17.43 -9.73
N GLU A 140 7.71 -18.37 -10.44
CA GLU A 140 6.49 -18.15 -11.23
C GLU A 140 5.31 -17.72 -10.34
N LEU A 141 5.06 -18.45 -9.23
CA LEU A 141 4.01 -18.10 -8.27
C LEU A 141 4.20 -16.71 -7.67
N THR A 142 5.44 -16.34 -7.34
CA THR A 142 5.74 -15.01 -6.83
C THR A 142 5.51 -13.94 -7.89
N THR A 143 5.89 -14.24 -9.13
CA THR A 143 5.68 -13.34 -10.28
C THR A 143 4.19 -13.12 -10.53
N ASP A 144 3.41 -14.18 -10.61
CA ASP A 144 1.96 -14.12 -10.80
C ASP A 144 1.25 -13.35 -9.68
N PHE A 145 1.74 -13.53 -8.46
CA PHE A 145 1.23 -12.82 -7.30
C PHE A 145 1.49 -11.31 -7.38
N VAL A 146 2.72 -10.92 -7.70
CA VAL A 146 3.08 -9.50 -7.90
C VAL A 146 2.27 -8.90 -9.04
N PHE A 147 2.12 -9.59 -10.16
CA PHE A 147 1.28 -9.14 -11.27
C PHE A 147 -0.19 -8.99 -10.85
N SER A 148 -0.72 -9.90 -10.05
CA SER A 148 -2.09 -9.79 -9.54
C SER A 148 -2.27 -8.56 -8.65
N ILE A 149 -1.31 -8.25 -7.79
CA ILE A 149 -1.31 -7.03 -6.98
C ILE A 149 -1.31 -5.79 -7.88
N LEU A 150 -0.42 -5.72 -8.84
CA LEU A 150 -0.29 -4.59 -9.76
C LEU A 150 -1.57 -4.36 -10.59
N ARG A 151 -2.20 -5.45 -11.09
CA ARG A 151 -3.50 -5.37 -11.77
C ARG A 151 -4.61 -4.88 -10.84
N ASN A 152 -4.69 -5.46 -9.65
CA ASN A 152 -5.70 -5.08 -8.67
C ASN A 152 -5.56 -3.62 -8.23
N ALA A 153 -4.35 -3.11 -8.22
CA ALA A 153 -4.05 -1.70 -7.96
C ALA A 153 -4.34 -0.80 -9.17
N HIS A 154 -4.81 -1.35 -10.29
CA HIS A 154 -4.93 -0.64 -11.57
C HIS A 154 -3.61 0.01 -12.04
N ALA A 155 -2.48 -0.53 -11.58
CA ALA A 155 -1.15 -0.11 -12.01
C ALA A 155 -0.79 -0.66 -13.39
N LEU A 156 -1.41 -1.78 -13.79
CA LEU A 156 -1.29 -2.39 -15.11
C LEU A 156 -2.60 -2.24 -15.87
N ARG A 157 -2.52 -1.84 -17.13
CA ARG A 157 -3.65 -1.84 -18.04
C ARG A 157 -3.86 -3.26 -18.57
N THR A 158 -5.10 -3.75 -18.52
CA THR A 158 -5.46 -5.11 -18.96
C THR A 158 -5.55 -5.26 -20.47
N ASP A 159 -5.61 -4.13 -21.18
CA ASP A 159 -5.78 -4.04 -22.64
C ASP A 159 -4.48 -3.70 -23.39
N GLN A 160 -3.38 -3.60 -22.70
CA GLN A 160 -2.06 -3.25 -23.25
C GLN A 160 -0.98 -4.16 -22.71
N ASP A 161 0.03 -4.41 -23.52
CA ASP A 161 1.25 -5.08 -23.04
C ASP A 161 1.86 -4.33 -21.87
N PRO A 162 2.44 -5.03 -20.88
CA PRO A 162 3.08 -4.41 -19.74
C PRO A 162 4.18 -3.45 -20.20
N ASN A 163 3.96 -2.18 -20.00
CA ASN A 163 4.87 -1.11 -20.37
C ASN A 163 5.39 -0.47 -19.08
N ILE A 164 6.16 -1.28 -18.32
CA ILE A 164 6.56 -0.95 -16.94
C ILE A 164 8.02 -0.54 -16.92
N ILE A 165 8.28 0.63 -16.34
CA ILE A 165 9.62 1.08 -15.97
C ILE A 165 9.74 0.98 -14.46
N VAL A 166 10.74 0.23 -14.01
CA VAL A 166 11.06 0.11 -12.59
C VAL A 166 12.05 1.19 -12.22
N CYS A 167 11.64 2.07 -11.30
CA CYS A 167 12.49 3.12 -10.77
C CYS A 167 13.00 2.70 -9.39
N TRP A 168 14.31 2.62 -9.24
CA TRP A 168 15.00 2.38 -7.99
C TRP A 168 15.70 3.65 -7.54
N GLY A 169 15.57 3.98 -6.26
CA GLY A 169 16.20 5.17 -5.72
C GLY A 169 16.59 5.00 -4.25
N GLY A 170 17.46 5.89 -3.80
CA GLY A 170 17.95 5.91 -2.43
C GLY A 170 16.90 6.46 -1.44
N HIS A 171 17.08 6.07 -0.17
CA HIS A 171 16.23 6.51 0.93
C HIS A 171 16.47 7.98 1.31
N SER A 172 17.71 8.40 1.25
CA SER A 172 18.11 9.78 1.53
C SER A 172 18.66 10.38 0.27
N ILE A 173 17.95 11.33 -0.29
CA ILE A 173 18.34 12.03 -1.50
C ILE A 173 18.46 13.52 -1.20
N ASN A 174 19.39 14.17 -1.90
CA ASN A 174 19.52 15.62 -1.86
C ASN A 174 18.50 16.28 -2.79
N GLU A 175 18.44 17.61 -2.77
CA GLU A 175 17.47 18.37 -3.53
C GLU A 175 17.64 18.22 -5.05
N THR A 176 18.89 18.14 -5.54
CA THR A 176 19.17 17.93 -6.96
C THR A 176 18.70 16.54 -7.44
N GLU A 177 18.92 15.52 -6.64
CA GLU A 177 18.47 14.16 -6.94
C GLU A 177 16.93 14.06 -6.90
N TYR A 178 16.29 14.78 -5.99
CA TYR A 178 14.83 14.87 -5.93
C TYR A 178 14.27 15.52 -7.20
N ASP A 179 14.79 16.67 -7.60
CA ASP A 179 14.34 17.39 -8.79
C ASP A 179 14.57 16.59 -10.07
N TYR A 180 15.68 15.86 -10.13
CA TYR A 180 15.95 14.93 -11.24
C TYR A 180 14.91 13.78 -11.26
N GLY A 181 14.68 13.14 -10.13
CA GLY A 181 13.68 12.06 -10.01
C GLY A 181 12.28 12.54 -10.39
N TYR A 182 11.89 13.73 -9.94
CA TYR A 182 10.63 14.36 -10.28
C TYR A 182 10.49 14.59 -11.79
N THR A 183 11.54 15.13 -12.42
CA THR A 183 11.57 15.39 -13.87
C THR A 183 11.47 14.08 -14.67
N VAL A 184 12.21 13.05 -14.26
CA VAL A 184 12.12 11.71 -14.88
C VAL A 184 10.71 11.15 -14.77
N GLY A 185 10.10 11.24 -13.57
CA GLY A 185 8.74 10.79 -13.35
C GLY A 185 7.71 11.51 -14.24
N GLN A 186 7.83 12.82 -14.41
CA GLN A 186 7.00 13.59 -15.33
C GLN A 186 7.16 13.13 -16.77
N GLU A 187 8.40 12.98 -17.25
CA GLU A 187 8.69 12.55 -18.62
C GLU A 187 8.15 11.14 -18.93
N LEU A 188 8.22 10.23 -17.96
CA LEU A 188 7.65 8.89 -18.08
C LEU A 188 6.12 8.95 -18.10
N GLY A 189 5.52 9.78 -17.24
CA GLY A 189 4.07 9.96 -17.17
C GLY A 189 3.46 10.54 -18.45
N VAL A 190 4.11 11.56 -19.04
CA VAL A 190 3.70 12.16 -20.32
C VAL A 190 3.71 11.12 -21.46
N ARG A 191 4.62 10.17 -21.40
CA ARG A 191 4.72 9.06 -22.37
C ARG A 191 3.77 7.90 -22.09
N HIS A 192 2.90 8.04 -21.07
CA HIS A 192 1.96 7.00 -20.63
C HIS A 192 2.63 5.66 -20.26
N LEU A 193 3.86 5.71 -19.75
CA LEU A 193 4.55 4.54 -19.25
C LEU A 193 4.06 4.21 -17.83
N ASN A 194 3.92 2.94 -17.54
CA ASN A 194 3.64 2.49 -16.18
C ASN A 194 4.93 2.53 -15.35
N ILE A 195 4.87 3.16 -14.19
CA ILE A 195 6.02 3.32 -13.30
C ILE A 195 5.81 2.42 -12.09
N CYS A 196 6.79 1.59 -11.80
CA CYS A 196 6.84 0.78 -10.59
C CYS A 196 7.96 1.29 -9.68
N THR A 197 7.61 1.64 -8.45
CA THR A 197 8.56 2.09 -7.43
C THR A 197 8.35 1.29 -6.14
N GLY A 198 9.29 1.42 -5.20
CA GLY A 198 9.14 0.84 -3.86
C GLY A 198 8.12 1.55 -2.96
N CYS A 199 7.43 2.58 -3.46
CA CYS A 199 6.44 3.38 -2.74
C CYS A 199 6.97 4.03 -1.45
N GLY A 200 8.27 4.19 -1.32
CA GLY A 200 8.90 4.93 -0.24
C GLY A 200 9.03 6.42 -0.58
N PRO A 201 9.28 7.27 0.41
CA PRO A 201 9.72 8.64 0.16
C PRO A 201 11.16 8.66 -0.39
N GLY A 202 11.60 9.79 -0.89
CA GLY A 202 12.91 9.95 -1.51
C GLY A 202 12.83 9.97 -3.03
N ALA A 203 13.69 9.21 -3.71
CA ALA A 203 13.72 9.14 -5.19
C ALA A 203 12.51 8.40 -5.79
N MET A 204 11.76 7.68 -5.00
CA MET A 204 10.62 6.86 -5.41
C MET A 204 9.30 7.55 -5.14
#